data_52767cd54d5ce518302d794fbf535e3c
#
_entry.id   52767cd54d5ce518302d794fbf535e3c
#
_cell.length_a   1.000
_cell.length_b   1.000
_cell.length_c   1.000
_cell.angle_alpha   90.00
_cell.angle_beta   90.00
_cell.angle_gamma   90.00
#
_symmetry.space_group_name_H-M   'P 1'
#
loop_
_entity.id
_entity.type
_entity.pdbx_description
1 polymer ?
#
loop_
_entity_poly.entity_id
_entity_poly.type
_entity_poly.pdbx_seq_one_letter_code
_entity_poly.pdbx_strand_id
1 'polypeptide(L)'
;MKVRPLPFQTVAEFVPSCSVDDVFRGYAVLGGIPYFWQGVNPQRSMTENLAANILRSNGFLNDEVQSALRQEFRDPATYNAILQTIAFGSTSRNEIAQKSLVDTRTLSKYLSVLEDMDLVVKEFPVFTGPGELGNASRGRYRIADPYVKFWFRFVANNPTLIMTRQEALSEWKATVEPCFADFAAESFG
;
A
#
# COMPACT_ATOMS: atom_id res chain seq x y z
N MET A 1 -8.03 18.06 9.87
CA MET A 1 -9.23 17.48 9.21
C MET A 1 -8.78 16.18 8.53
N LYS A 2 -9.26 15.01 8.98
CA LYS A 2 -8.92 13.74 8.28
C LYS A 2 -9.76 13.64 7.01
N VAL A 3 -9.11 13.59 5.86
CA VAL A 3 -9.76 13.31 4.58
C VAL A 3 -9.93 11.79 4.48
N ARG A 4 -11.16 11.33 4.41
CA ARG A 4 -11.43 9.89 4.21
C ARG A 4 -11.23 9.52 2.74
N PRO A 5 -10.67 8.34 2.45
CA PRO A 5 -10.63 7.83 1.08
C PRO A 5 -12.04 7.79 0.47
N LEU A 6 -12.14 8.14 -0.80
CA LEU A 6 -13.39 8.03 -1.55
C LEU A 6 -13.75 6.56 -1.76
N PRO A 7 -15.04 6.21 -1.68
CA PRO A 7 -15.50 4.86 -2.03
C PRO A 7 -15.35 4.60 -3.52
N PHE A 8 -15.30 3.34 -3.91
CA PHE A 8 -15.11 2.88 -5.29
C PHE A 8 -16.06 3.56 -6.30
N GLN A 9 -17.36 3.65 -5.95
CA GLN A 9 -18.36 4.27 -6.83
C GLN A 9 -18.03 5.74 -7.13
N THR A 10 -17.60 6.49 -6.11
CA THR A 10 -17.24 7.90 -6.28
C THR A 10 -15.98 8.06 -7.13
N VAL A 11 -15.01 7.15 -6.98
CA VAL A 11 -13.81 7.17 -7.85
C VAL A 11 -14.18 6.84 -9.30
N ALA A 12 -15.10 5.91 -9.54
CA ALA A 12 -15.58 5.62 -10.89
C ALA A 12 -16.22 6.85 -11.57
N GLU A 13 -16.94 7.69 -10.81
CA GLU A 13 -17.47 8.96 -11.31
C GLU A 13 -16.37 9.99 -11.63
N PHE A 14 -15.22 9.89 -10.95
CA PHE A 14 -14.07 10.79 -11.18
C PHE A 14 -13.33 10.50 -12.51
N VAL A 15 -13.41 9.27 -12.99
CA VAL A 15 -12.76 8.80 -14.23
C VAL A 15 -13.77 8.12 -15.16
N PRO A 16 -14.80 8.85 -15.64
CA PRO A 16 -15.95 8.27 -16.34
C PRO A 16 -15.62 7.64 -17.70
N SER A 17 -14.45 7.92 -18.23
CA SER A 17 -13.96 7.33 -19.50
C SER A 17 -13.23 6.00 -19.32
N CYS A 18 -12.96 5.59 -18.09
CA CYS A 18 -12.33 4.31 -17.80
C CYS A 18 -13.37 3.18 -17.72
N SER A 19 -12.98 1.99 -18.16
CA SER A 19 -13.81 0.80 -17.95
C SER A 19 -13.92 0.46 -16.46
N VAL A 20 -14.94 -0.32 -16.08
CA VAL A 20 -15.10 -0.78 -14.69
C VAL A 20 -13.87 -1.58 -14.23
N ASP A 21 -13.32 -2.42 -15.12
CA ASP A 21 -12.11 -3.21 -14.85
C ASP A 21 -10.89 -2.32 -14.64
N ASP A 22 -10.73 -1.24 -15.43
CA ASP A 22 -9.67 -0.25 -15.23
C ASP A 22 -9.83 0.47 -13.89
N VAL A 23 -11.04 0.90 -13.55
CA VAL A 23 -11.31 1.53 -12.24
C VAL A 23 -11.01 0.56 -11.11
N PHE A 24 -11.42 -0.70 -11.22
CA PHE A 24 -11.13 -1.73 -10.22
C PHE A 24 -9.61 -1.93 -10.06
N ARG A 25 -8.90 -2.05 -11.17
CA ARG A 25 -7.43 -2.18 -11.18
C ARG A 25 -6.75 -0.96 -10.55
N GLY A 26 -7.19 0.23 -10.93
CA GLY A 26 -6.69 1.48 -10.34
C GLY A 26 -6.98 1.58 -8.85
N TYR A 27 -8.20 1.25 -8.42
CA TYR A 27 -8.61 1.36 -7.02
C TYR A 27 -7.88 0.35 -6.12
N ALA A 28 -7.60 -0.85 -6.61
CA ALA A 28 -6.81 -1.84 -5.88
C ALA A 28 -5.40 -1.33 -5.53
N VAL A 29 -4.82 -0.46 -6.37
CA VAL A 29 -3.47 0.10 -6.18
C VAL A 29 -3.50 1.49 -5.54
N LEU A 30 -4.30 2.41 -6.07
CA LEU A 30 -4.32 3.83 -5.68
C LEU A 30 -5.28 4.13 -4.52
N GLY A 31 -6.19 3.19 -4.22
CA GLY A 31 -7.25 3.42 -3.25
C GLY A 31 -8.16 4.59 -3.64
N GLY A 32 -8.78 5.20 -2.64
CA GLY A 32 -9.73 6.29 -2.80
C GLY A 32 -9.14 7.70 -2.59
N ILE A 33 -7.82 7.90 -2.69
CA ILE A 33 -7.20 9.20 -2.50
C ILE A 33 -7.20 9.97 -3.83
N PRO A 34 -7.98 11.08 -3.96
CA PRO A 34 -8.15 11.79 -5.24
C PRO A 34 -6.83 12.26 -5.87
N TYR A 35 -5.85 12.63 -5.05
CA TYR A 35 -4.54 13.06 -5.49
C TYR A 35 -3.85 12.01 -6.38
N PHE A 36 -3.94 10.74 -6.06
CA PHE A 36 -3.29 9.67 -6.81
C PHE A 36 -3.91 9.46 -8.21
N TRP A 37 -5.17 9.85 -8.38
CA TRP A 37 -5.90 9.73 -9.65
C TRP A 37 -5.63 10.87 -10.63
N GLN A 38 -5.03 11.97 -10.19
CA GLN A 38 -4.70 13.12 -11.04
C GLN A 38 -3.70 12.77 -12.16
N GLY A 39 -2.85 11.77 -11.94
CA GLY A 39 -1.90 11.29 -12.95
C GLY A 39 -2.48 10.34 -13.99
N VAL A 40 -3.76 9.98 -13.90
CA VAL A 40 -4.40 9.02 -14.82
C VAL A 40 -4.75 9.69 -16.14
N ASN A 41 -4.18 9.19 -17.24
CA ASN A 41 -4.52 9.61 -18.59
C ASN A 41 -5.63 8.70 -19.14
N PRO A 42 -6.84 9.23 -19.44
CA PRO A 42 -7.97 8.42 -19.87
C PRO A 42 -7.82 7.79 -21.28
N GLN A 43 -6.80 8.18 -22.04
CA GLN A 43 -6.49 7.60 -23.36
C GLN A 43 -5.58 6.37 -23.28
N ARG A 44 -5.27 5.90 -22.08
CA ARG A 44 -4.40 4.75 -21.81
C ARG A 44 -5.11 3.76 -20.92
N SER A 45 -4.74 2.49 -21.04
CA SER A 45 -5.18 1.48 -20.07
C SER A 45 -4.71 1.84 -18.66
N MET A 46 -5.42 1.35 -17.65
CA MET A 46 -5.01 1.58 -16.25
C MET A 46 -3.63 0.98 -15.96
N THR A 47 -3.32 -0.17 -16.52
CA THR A 47 -1.98 -0.79 -16.40
C THR A 47 -0.86 0.13 -16.89
N GLU A 48 -1.05 0.78 -18.05
CA GLU A 48 -0.07 1.74 -18.58
C GLU A 48 0.06 2.98 -17.72
N ASN A 49 -1.06 3.46 -17.16
CA ASN A 49 -1.06 4.59 -16.22
C ASN A 49 -0.31 4.25 -14.93
N LEU A 50 -0.63 3.13 -14.31
CA LEU A 50 0.01 2.69 -13.06
C LEU A 50 1.51 2.45 -13.27
N ALA A 51 1.89 1.72 -14.32
CA ALA A 51 3.28 1.49 -14.63
C ALA A 51 4.06 2.80 -14.85
N ALA A 52 3.50 3.72 -15.63
CA ALA A 52 4.15 5.00 -15.94
C ALA A 52 4.26 5.94 -14.74
N ASN A 53 3.26 5.96 -13.85
CA ASN A 53 3.23 6.87 -12.70
C ASN A 53 4.00 6.34 -11.50
N ILE A 54 4.11 5.01 -11.34
CA ILE A 54 4.68 4.39 -10.14
C ILE A 54 6.09 3.85 -10.40
N LEU A 55 6.30 3.11 -11.50
CA LEU A 55 7.56 2.39 -11.71
C LEU A 55 8.65 3.25 -12.36
N ARG A 56 8.30 4.32 -13.07
CA ARG A 56 9.31 5.20 -13.65
C ARG A 56 9.96 6.08 -12.57
N SER A 57 11.27 6.29 -12.68
CA SER A 57 12.06 7.13 -11.76
C SER A 57 11.57 8.59 -11.67
N ASN A 58 10.95 9.11 -12.74
CA ASN A 58 10.29 10.43 -12.77
C ASN A 58 8.75 10.31 -12.84
N GLY A 59 8.19 9.19 -12.43
CA GLY A 59 6.77 8.98 -12.34
C GLY A 59 6.15 9.83 -11.23
N PHE A 60 4.92 10.30 -11.46
CA PHE A 60 4.19 11.20 -10.55
C PHE A 60 4.10 10.67 -9.11
N LEU A 61 4.04 9.34 -8.94
CA LEU A 61 3.87 8.68 -7.64
C LEU A 61 5.12 7.93 -7.16
N ASN A 62 6.18 7.84 -7.97
CA ASN A 62 7.32 6.97 -7.67
C ASN A 62 7.94 7.19 -6.28
N ASP A 63 8.14 8.44 -5.88
CA ASP A 63 8.81 8.81 -4.62
C ASP A 63 7.86 9.27 -3.50
N GLU A 64 6.54 9.25 -3.71
CA GLU A 64 5.56 9.78 -2.76
C GLU A 64 5.65 9.12 -1.38
N VAL A 65 5.69 7.78 -1.33
CA VAL A 65 5.74 7.05 -0.05
C VAL A 65 7.05 7.33 0.67
N GLN A 66 8.17 7.27 -0.05
CA GLN A 66 9.49 7.49 0.54
C GLN A 66 9.64 8.92 1.07
N SER A 67 9.17 9.91 0.29
CA SER A 67 9.21 11.31 0.68
C SER A 67 8.33 11.59 1.89
N ALA A 68 7.11 11.05 1.93
CA ALA A 68 6.22 11.17 3.07
C ALA A 68 6.85 10.58 4.35
N LEU A 69 7.42 9.37 4.26
CA LEU A 69 8.04 8.72 5.43
C LEU A 69 9.26 9.49 5.95
N ARG A 70 10.06 10.09 5.07
CA ARG A 70 11.20 10.92 5.48
C ARG A 70 10.77 12.22 6.16
N GLN A 71 9.66 12.80 5.75
CA GLN A 71 9.13 14.03 6.32
C GLN A 71 8.49 13.80 7.69
N GLU A 72 7.75 12.71 7.85
CA GLU A 72 6.96 12.43 9.04
C GLU A 72 7.76 11.76 10.17
N PHE A 73 8.77 10.96 9.84
CA PHE A 73 9.48 10.16 10.84
C PHE A 73 10.93 10.60 11.05
N ARG A 74 11.33 10.67 12.34
CA ARG A 74 12.73 10.90 12.73
C ARG A 74 13.64 9.71 12.44
N ASP A 75 13.10 8.50 12.42
CA ASP A 75 13.80 7.25 12.14
C ASP A 75 13.07 6.49 11.00
N PRO A 76 13.15 6.99 9.75
CA PRO A 76 12.44 6.39 8.62
C PRO A 76 12.86 4.95 8.34
N ALA A 77 14.10 4.58 8.64
CA ALA A 77 14.63 3.25 8.35
C ALA A 77 13.90 2.16 9.13
N THR A 78 13.64 2.37 10.42
CA THR A 78 12.90 1.43 11.26
C THR A 78 11.44 1.32 10.82
N TYR A 79 10.78 2.45 10.52
CA TYR A 79 9.41 2.42 10.00
C TYR A 79 9.32 1.72 8.63
N ASN A 80 10.28 1.96 7.74
CA ASN A 80 10.39 1.24 6.45
C ASN A 80 10.48 -0.27 6.66
N ALA A 81 11.35 -0.75 7.55
CA ALA A 81 11.51 -2.17 7.82
C ALA A 81 10.20 -2.81 8.37
N ILE A 82 9.49 -2.11 9.25
CA ILE A 82 8.21 -2.56 9.80
C ILE A 82 7.15 -2.63 8.71
N LEU A 83 6.95 -1.54 7.95
CA LEU A 83 5.94 -1.47 6.89
C LEU A 83 6.22 -2.49 5.77
N GLN A 84 7.47 -2.65 5.38
CA GLN A 84 7.89 -3.68 4.43
C GLN A 84 7.52 -5.08 4.91
N THR A 85 7.82 -5.38 6.16
CA THR A 85 7.51 -6.69 6.77
C THR A 85 6.00 -6.98 6.75
N ILE A 86 5.18 -5.97 7.04
CA ILE A 86 3.70 -6.09 6.97
C ILE A 86 3.24 -6.23 5.52
N ALA A 87 3.78 -5.47 4.58
CA ALA A 87 3.44 -5.54 3.15
C ALA A 87 3.71 -6.92 2.56
N PHE A 88 4.72 -7.64 3.07
CA PHE A 88 5.03 -9.01 2.69
C PHE A 88 4.27 -10.08 3.49
N GLY A 89 3.18 -9.70 4.18
CA GLY A 89 2.21 -10.62 4.78
C GLY A 89 2.48 -11.02 6.23
N SER A 90 3.44 -10.41 6.93
CA SER A 90 3.57 -10.60 8.38
C SER A 90 2.49 -9.81 9.10
N THR A 91 1.61 -10.51 9.81
CA THR A 91 0.44 -9.90 10.43
C THR A 91 0.48 -9.90 11.95
N SER A 92 1.25 -10.81 12.56
CA SER A 92 1.37 -10.86 14.01
C SER A 92 2.55 -10.01 14.51
N ARG A 93 2.41 -9.46 15.73
CA ARG A 93 3.48 -8.67 16.35
C ARG A 93 4.82 -9.41 16.44
N ASN A 94 4.79 -10.70 16.73
CA ASN A 94 6.01 -11.50 16.85
C ASN A 94 6.71 -11.70 15.50
N GLU A 95 5.95 -11.99 14.44
CA GLU A 95 6.51 -12.12 13.08
C GLU A 95 7.10 -10.80 12.60
N ILE A 96 6.39 -9.68 12.85
CA ILE A 96 6.85 -8.34 12.48
C ILE A 96 8.16 -8.02 13.23
N ALA A 97 8.22 -8.24 14.54
CA ALA A 97 9.44 -8.02 15.33
C ALA A 97 10.62 -8.84 14.81
N GLN A 98 10.38 -10.13 14.57
CA GLN A 98 11.42 -11.05 14.12
C GLN A 98 11.97 -10.69 12.74
N LYS A 99 11.09 -10.38 11.78
CA LYS A 99 11.51 -10.09 10.40
C LYS A 99 12.01 -8.68 10.19
N SER A 100 11.49 -7.69 10.92
CA SER A 100 11.98 -6.31 10.87
C SER A 100 13.23 -6.08 11.71
N LEU A 101 13.65 -7.09 12.50
CA LEU A 101 14.77 -7.02 13.46
C LEU A 101 14.57 -5.93 14.53
N VAL A 102 13.34 -5.55 14.81
CA VAL A 102 12.98 -4.57 15.85
C VAL A 102 12.62 -5.31 17.14
N ASP A 103 13.19 -4.89 18.25
CA ASP A 103 12.86 -5.46 19.56
C ASP A 103 11.35 -5.38 19.85
N THR A 104 10.77 -6.48 20.34
CA THR A 104 9.32 -6.61 20.55
C THR A 104 8.74 -5.56 21.50
N ARG A 105 9.52 -5.08 22.49
CA ARG A 105 9.08 -4.04 23.43
C ARG A 105 8.99 -2.70 22.73
N THR A 106 9.99 -2.39 21.91
CA THR A 106 10.08 -1.15 21.12
C THR A 106 9.09 -1.13 19.97
N LEU A 107 8.85 -2.27 19.33
CA LEU A 107 7.92 -2.40 18.20
C LEU A 107 6.52 -1.88 18.51
N SER A 108 6.01 -2.09 19.73
CA SER A 108 4.68 -1.62 20.14
C SER A 108 4.52 -0.11 19.99
N LYS A 109 5.59 0.65 20.28
CA LYS A 109 5.60 2.11 20.11
C LYS A 109 5.55 2.52 18.65
N TYR A 110 6.31 1.85 17.79
CA TYR A 110 6.29 2.12 16.34
C TYR A 110 4.94 1.78 15.72
N LEU A 111 4.35 0.63 16.08
CA LEU A 111 3.02 0.24 15.61
C LEU A 111 1.94 1.23 16.06
N SER A 112 1.98 1.71 17.31
CA SER A 112 1.03 2.73 17.78
C SER A 112 1.12 4.01 16.96
N VAL A 113 2.31 4.49 16.63
CA VAL A 113 2.48 5.68 15.78
C VAL A 113 1.93 5.42 14.37
N LEU A 114 2.17 4.25 13.77
CA LEU A 114 1.64 3.90 12.47
C LEU A 114 0.11 3.77 12.46
N GLU A 115 -0.49 3.28 13.57
CA GLU A 115 -1.94 3.23 13.76
C GLU A 115 -2.52 4.66 13.91
N ASP A 116 -1.88 5.54 14.67
CA ASP A 116 -2.30 6.93 14.86
C ASP A 116 -2.28 7.74 13.54
N MET A 117 -1.37 7.37 12.64
CA MET A 117 -1.24 7.96 11.30
C MET A 117 -2.13 7.29 10.23
N ASP A 118 -2.94 6.32 10.61
CA ASP A 118 -3.76 5.51 9.70
C ASP A 118 -2.95 4.78 8.58
N LEU A 119 -1.66 4.55 8.78
CA LEU A 119 -0.82 3.77 7.85
C LEU A 119 -0.98 2.27 8.07
N VAL A 120 -1.25 1.88 9.31
CA VAL A 120 -1.48 0.49 9.71
C VAL A 120 -2.78 0.41 10.49
N VAL A 121 -3.54 -0.64 10.27
CA VAL A 121 -4.71 -0.98 11.08
C VAL A 121 -4.49 -2.30 11.79
N LYS A 122 -5.03 -2.39 13.00
CA LYS A 122 -5.05 -3.61 13.78
C LYS A 122 -6.45 -4.21 13.76
N GLU A 123 -6.57 -5.38 13.21
CA GLU A 123 -7.83 -6.12 13.09
C GLU A 123 -7.87 -7.29 14.06
N PHE A 124 -9.06 -7.60 14.55
CA PHE A 124 -9.28 -8.74 15.42
C PHE A 124 -10.17 -9.77 14.72
N PRO A 125 -9.90 -11.08 14.89
CA PRO A 125 -10.77 -12.11 14.33
C PRO A 125 -12.22 -11.92 14.80
N VAL A 126 -13.18 -12.03 13.88
CA VAL A 126 -14.61 -11.83 14.15
C VAL A 126 -15.17 -12.88 15.11
N PHE A 127 -14.56 -14.07 15.13
CA PHE A 127 -14.98 -15.19 15.98
C PHE A 127 -14.10 -15.31 17.23
N THR A 128 -14.23 -14.35 18.14
CA THR A 128 -13.66 -14.45 19.48
C THR A 128 -14.80 -14.74 20.46
N GLY A 129 -14.65 -15.82 21.25
CA GLY A 129 -15.65 -16.17 22.27
C GLY A 129 -15.84 -15.07 23.32
N PRO A 130 -16.95 -15.12 24.11
CA PRO A 130 -17.17 -14.19 25.21
C PRO A 130 -15.98 -14.24 26.18
N GLY A 131 -15.33 -13.10 26.41
CA GLY A 131 -14.10 -12.99 27.23
C GLY A 131 -12.78 -12.96 26.47
N GLU A 132 -12.76 -13.22 25.16
CA GLU A 132 -11.57 -13.13 24.30
C GLU A 132 -11.44 -11.79 23.57
N LEU A 133 -12.49 -10.99 23.59
CA LEU A 133 -12.49 -9.60 23.10
C LEU A 133 -11.49 -8.77 23.91
N GLY A 134 -10.38 -8.41 23.29
CA GLY A 134 -9.35 -7.59 23.91
C GLY A 134 -8.02 -8.28 24.18
N ASN A 135 -7.85 -9.56 23.82
CA ASN A 135 -6.53 -10.17 23.87
C ASN A 135 -5.63 -9.54 22.77
N ALA A 136 -4.83 -8.56 23.20
CA ALA A 136 -3.95 -7.78 22.33
C ALA A 136 -2.99 -8.64 21.49
N SER A 137 -2.73 -9.88 21.91
CA SER A 137 -1.85 -10.83 21.21
C SER A 137 -2.48 -11.42 19.94
N ARG A 138 -3.81 -11.37 19.78
CA ARG A 138 -4.54 -11.92 18.63
C ARG A 138 -4.79 -10.91 17.52
N GLY A 139 -4.50 -9.64 17.73
CA GLY A 139 -4.64 -8.61 16.69
C GLY A 139 -3.69 -8.88 15.52
N ARG A 140 -4.20 -8.67 14.31
CA ARG A 140 -3.46 -8.75 13.06
C ARG A 140 -3.24 -7.36 12.50
N TYR A 141 -2.02 -7.09 12.07
CA TYR A 141 -1.66 -5.81 11.48
C TYR A 141 -1.70 -5.92 9.96
N ARG A 142 -2.27 -4.91 9.31
CA ARG A 142 -2.16 -4.72 7.85
C ARG A 142 -1.93 -3.26 7.51
N ILE A 143 -1.36 -3.00 6.36
CA ILE A 143 -1.26 -1.63 5.82
C ILE A 143 -2.66 -1.19 5.43
N ALA A 144 -3.06 0.00 5.87
CA ALA A 144 -4.39 0.56 5.63
C ALA A 144 -4.53 1.14 4.21
N ASP A 145 -3.48 1.78 3.71
CA ASP A 145 -3.46 2.42 2.40
C ASP A 145 -2.99 1.44 1.31
N PRO A 146 -3.81 1.16 0.29
CA PRO A 146 -3.45 0.25 -0.80
C PRO A 146 -2.20 0.68 -1.55
N TYR A 147 -2.01 2.00 -1.76
CA TYR A 147 -0.84 2.50 -2.48
C TYR A 147 0.45 2.30 -1.68
N VAL A 148 0.44 2.57 -0.39
CA VAL A 148 1.57 2.29 0.50
C VAL A 148 1.91 0.81 0.49
N LYS A 149 0.91 -0.09 0.56
CA LYS A 149 1.09 -1.53 0.46
C LYS A 149 1.72 -1.95 -0.86
N PHE A 150 1.18 -1.41 -1.98
CA PHE A 150 1.71 -1.66 -3.33
C PHE A 150 3.17 -1.22 -3.46
N TRP A 151 3.47 -0.01 -2.99
CA TRP A 151 4.80 0.56 -3.07
C TRP A 151 5.85 -0.30 -2.35
N PHE A 152 5.57 -0.71 -1.11
CA PHE A 152 6.49 -1.60 -0.36
C PHE A 152 6.64 -2.96 -1.00
N ARG A 153 5.61 -3.49 -1.64
CA ARG A 153 5.63 -4.83 -2.22
C ARG A 153 6.37 -4.88 -3.57
N PHE A 154 6.26 -3.84 -4.39
CA PHE A 154 6.74 -3.87 -5.78
C PHE A 154 7.76 -2.79 -6.13
N VAL A 155 7.86 -1.71 -5.37
CA VAL A 155 8.71 -0.56 -5.70
C VAL A 155 9.91 -0.45 -4.76
N ALA A 156 9.71 -0.52 -3.46
CA ALA A 156 10.73 -0.25 -2.44
C ALA A 156 12.03 -1.04 -2.60
N ASN A 157 11.94 -2.28 -3.07
CA ASN A 157 13.06 -3.20 -3.23
C ASN A 157 13.57 -3.31 -4.67
N ASN A 158 13.00 -2.55 -5.59
CA ASN A 158 13.37 -2.61 -7.01
C ASN A 158 13.98 -1.27 -7.44
N PRO A 159 15.26 -1.02 -7.13
CA PRO A 159 15.94 0.26 -7.41
C PRO A 159 16.25 0.44 -8.90
N THR A 160 15.65 -0.33 -9.78
CA THR A 160 15.89 -0.24 -11.22
C THR A 160 15.51 1.15 -11.70
N LEU A 161 16.46 1.86 -12.30
CA LEU A 161 16.25 3.15 -12.93
C LEU A 161 15.46 2.96 -14.23
N ILE A 162 14.13 2.85 -14.09
CA ILE A 162 13.22 2.77 -15.23
C ILE A 162 12.95 4.18 -15.74
N MET A 163 13.46 4.48 -16.93
CA MET A 163 13.37 5.82 -17.50
C MET A 163 12.23 5.97 -18.50
N THR A 164 11.91 4.92 -19.24
CA THR A 164 10.89 4.96 -20.31
C THR A 164 9.58 4.30 -19.88
N ARG A 165 8.49 4.69 -20.56
CA ARG A 165 7.19 4.04 -20.35
C ARG A 165 7.17 2.58 -20.81
N GLN A 166 7.91 2.28 -21.86
CA GLN A 166 7.98 0.92 -22.40
C GLN A 166 8.67 -0.02 -21.39
N GLU A 167 9.75 0.42 -20.78
CA GLU A 167 10.44 -0.31 -19.72
C GLU A 167 9.52 -0.50 -18.51
N ALA A 168 8.81 0.55 -18.07
CA ALA A 168 7.87 0.47 -16.96
C ALA A 168 6.72 -0.53 -17.23
N LEU A 169 6.18 -0.54 -18.44
CA LEU A 169 5.13 -1.49 -18.81
C LEU A 169 5.67 -2.93 -18.88
N SER A 170 6.91 -3.11 -19.35
CA SER A 170 7.56 -4.42 -19.40
C SER A 170 7.82 -4.94 -17.99
N GLU A 171 8.30 -4.08 -17.10
CA GLU A 171 8.52 -4.40 -15.70
C GLU A 171 7.20 -4.75 -14.98
N TRP A 172 6.14 -3.99 -15.22
CA TRP A 172 4.81 -4.30 -14.68
C TRP A 172 4.37 -5.71 -15.07
N LYS A 173 4.47 -6.05 -16.36
CA LYS A 173 4.09 -7.37 -16.88
C LYS A 173 4.93 -8.51 -16.29
N ALA A 174 6.18 -8.24 -15.98
CA ALA A 174 7.10 -9.24 -15.44
C ALA A 174 6.92 -9.44 -13.92
N THR A 175 6.69 -8.37 -13.16
CA THR A 175 6.77 -8.41 -11.70
C THR A 175 5.42 -8.24 -11.01
N VAL A 176 4.53 -7.38 -11.52
CA VAL A 176 3.26 -7.04 -10.89
C VAL A 176 2.13 -7.91 -11.41
N GLU A 177 1.98 -8.03 -12.72
CA GLU A 177 0.84 -8.72 -13.34
C GLU A 177 0.66 -10.16 -12.87
N PRO A 178 1.72 -10.99 -12.69
CA PRO A 178 1.57 -12.35 -12.20
C PRO A 178 0.98 -12.48 -10.79
N CYS A 179 1.16 -11.44 -9.95
CA CYS A 179 0.70 -11.40 -8.56
C CYS A 179 -0.48 -10.45 -8.36
N PHE A 180 -0.96 -9.80 -9.43
CA PHE A 180 -1.93 -8.72 -9.30
C PHE A 180 -3.28 -9.17 -8.72
N ALA A 181 -3.77 -10.34 -9.13
CA ALA A 181 -5.05 -10.86 -8.64
C ALA A 181 -5.04 -11.08 -7.13
N ASP A 182 -3.97 -11.69 -6.61
CA ASP A 182 -3.78 -11.91 -5.18
C ASP A 182 -3.66 -10.58 -4.42
N PHE A 183 -2.86 -9.66 -4.95
CA PHE A 183 -2.71 -8.32 -4.38
C PHE A 183 -4.04 -7.57 -4.32
N ALA A 184 -4.84 -7.60 -5.39
CA ALA A 184 -6.15 -6.95 -5.45
C ALA A 184 -7.12 -7.58 -4.43
N ALA A 185 -7.19 -8.91 -4.35
CA ALA A 185 -8.02 -9.60 -3.37
C ALA A 185 -7.67 -9.17 -1.93
N GLU A 186 -6.38 -9.07 -1.61
CA GLU A 186 -5.91 -8.59 -0.31
C GLU A 186 -6.19 -7.09 -0.06
N SER A 187 -6.41 -6.30 -1.09
CA SER A 187 -6.67 -4.85 -0.97
C SER A 187 -8.15 -4.54 -0.73
N PHE A 188 -9.05 -5.45 -1.11
CA PHE A 188 -10.50 -5.34 -0.91
C PHE A 188 -11.02 -6.15 0.29
N GLY A 189 -10.23 -7.06 0.87
CA GLY A 189 -10.57 -7.85 2.06
C GLY A 189 -10.20 -7.13 3.31
#